data_4e23a5e8a5f92607ef65085c449db9f2
#
_entry.id   4e23a5e8a5f92607ef65085c449db9f2
#
_cell.length_a   1.000
_cell.length_b   1.000
_cell.length_c   1.000
_cell.angle_alpha   90.00
_cell.angle_beta   90.00
_cell.angle_gamma   90.00
#
_symmetry.space_group_name_H-M   'P 1'
#
loop_
_entity.id
_entity.type
_entity.pdbx_description
1 polymer ?
#
loop_
_entity_poly.entity_id
_entity_poly.type
_entity_poly.pdbx_seq_one_letter_code
_entity_poly.pdbx_strand_id
1 'polypeptide(L)'
;MERWDTLWRWLLALITSSVTYFFGGWSGVLGVLLVFVILDYLTGIAAAGMSGKLESNVGMFGIARKVFIFAMVSVAHLVDGVLGDGHLFRDAVAFFYIANELLSIIENGGKLGAPIPPVIRQAIEVLKGKGGTGELPGNISPSAKDSFSQADPDDTESPTTKDNVK
;
A
#
# COMPACT_ATOMS: atom_id res chain seq x y z
N MET A 1 10.64 -48.60 3.47
CA MET A 1 10.92 -47.39 2.65
C MET A 1 9.70 -46.97 1.81
N GLU A 2 8.97 -47.88 1.22
CA GLU A 2 7.80 -47.55 0.29
C GLU A 2 6.65 -46.72 0.90
N ARG A 3 6.38 -46.83 2.22
CA ARG A 3 5.30 -46.09 2.86
C ARG A 3 5.60 -44.59 2.94
N TRP A 4 6.86 -44.20 3.13
CA TRP A 4 7.27 -42.81 3.17
C TRP A 4 7.20 -42.16 1.79
N ASP A 5 7.60 -42.90 0.72
CA ASP A 5 7.52 -42.41 -0.67
C ASP A 5 6.09 -42.20 -1.10
N THR A 6 5.18 -43.07 -0.68
CA THR A 6 3.75 -42.94 -0.95
C THR A 6 3.15 -41.73 -0.23
N LEU A 7 3.48 -41.51 1.04
CA LEU A 7 3.01 -40.36 1.82
C LEU A 7 3.46 -39.02 1.20
N TRP A 8 4.75 -38.94 0.79
CA TRP A 8 5.27 -37.73 0.12
C TRP A 8 4.56 -37.44 -1.21
N ARG A 9 4.25 -38.48 -2.00
CA ARG A 9 3.52 -38.32 -3.26
C ARG A 9 2.12 -37.76 -3.02
N TRP A 10 1.40 -38.27 -2.03
CA TRP A 10 0.07 -37.78 -1.67
C TRP A 10 0.14 -36.34 -1.14
N LEU A 11 1.12 -36.00 -0.32
CA LEU A 11 1.32 -34.66 0.19
C LEU A 11 1.61 -33.65 -0.94
N LEU A 12 2.50 -34.00 -1.85
CA LEU A 12 2.81 -33.17 -3.02
C LEU A 12 1.59 -33.00 -3.93
N ALA A 13 0.83 -34.06 -4.17
CA ALA A 13 -0.41 -33.99 -4.96
C ALA A 13 -1.44 -33.06 -4.31
N LEU A 14 -1.61 -33.15 -2.99
CA LEU A 14 -2.51 -32.27 -2.24
C LEU A 14 -2.07 -30.79 -2.33
N ILE A 15 -0.79 -30.53 -2.11
CA ILE A 15 -0.23 -29.16 -2.21
C ILE A 15 -0.44 -28.60 -3.62
N THR A 16 -0.04 -29.37 -4.65
CA THR A 16 -0.16 -28.92 -6.04
C THR A 16 -1.62 -28.68 -6.42
N SER A 17 -2.51 -29.57 -6.03
CA SER A 17 -3.95 -29.43 -6.27
C SER A 17 -4.51 -28.18 -5.59
N SER A 18 -4.11 -27.93 -4.33
CA SER A 18 -4.54 -26.73 -3.59
C SER A 18 -4.03 -25.46 -4.24
N VAL A 19 -2.75 -25.42 -4.64
CA VAL A 19 -2.17 -24.25 -5.34
C VAL A 19 -2.91 -24.00 -6.67
N THR A 20 -3.21 -25.06 -7.42
CA THR A 20 -3.94 -24.94 -8.68
C THR A 20 -5.35 -24.41 -8.46
N TYR A 21 -6.05 -24.91 -7.46
CA TYR A 21 -7.43 -24.51 -7.17
C TYR A 21 -7.53 -23.06 -6.67
N PHE A 22 -6.67 -22.67 -5.73
CA PHE A 22 -6.74 -21.35 -5.09
C PHE A 22 -6.04 -20.24 -5.87
N PHE A 23 -5.09 -20.56 -6.71
CA PHE A 23 -4.25 -19.56 -7.39
C PHE A 23 -4.23 -19.71 -8.93
N GLY A 24 -4.92 -20.70 -9.47
CA GLY A 24 -4.87 -20.99 -10.91
C GLY A 24 -3.53 -21.57 -11.39
N GLY A 25 -2.80 -22.21 -10.48
CA GLY A 25 -1.46 -22.72 -10.70
C GLY A 25 -0.36 -21.75 -10.27
N TRP A 26 0.88 -22.21 -10.32
CA TRP A 26 2.05 -21.40 -9.98
C TRP A 26 2.43 -20.49 -11.15
N SER A 27 2.46 -19.18 -10.94
CA SER A 27 2.88 -18.20 -11.94
C SER A 27 4.14 -17.44 -11.50
N GLY A 28 4.82 -16.80 -12.46
CA GLY A 28 5.98 -15.96 -12.16
C GLY A 28 5.63 -14.80 -11.21
N VAL A 29 4.44 -14.22 -11.34
CA VAL A 29 3.96 -13.14 -10.46
C VAL A 29 3.81 -13.63 -9.02
N LEU A 30 3.23 -14.82 -8.82
CA LEU A 30 3.13 -15.42 -7.48
C LEU A 30 4.50 -15.76 -6.89
N GLY A 31 5.45 -16.18 -7.74
CA GLY A 31 6.84 -16.41 -7.33
C GLY A 31 7.51 -15.14 -6.83
N VAL A 32 7.37 -14.03 -7.57
CA VAL A 32 7.88 -12.71 -7.17
C VAL A 32 7.22 -12.26 -5.87
N LEU A 33 5.89 -12.35 -5.78
CA LEU A 33 5.16 -12.00 -4.55
C LEU A 33 5.69 -12.76 -3.34
N LEU A 34 5.88 -14.08 -3.45
CA LEU A 34 6.40 -14.91 -2.37
C LEU A 34 7.79 -14.44 -1.93
N VAL A 35 8.69 -14.17 -2.88
CA VAL A 35 10.04 -13.67 -2.56
C VAL A 35 9.97 -12.34 -1.82
N PHE A 36 9.13 -11.39 -2.28
CA PHE A 36 8.98 -10.09 -1.62
C PHE A 36 8.39 -10.21 -0.22
N VAL A 37 7.40 -11.07 -0.04
CA VAL A 37 6.79 -11.37 1.27
C VAL A 37 7.84 -11.92 2.25
N ILE A 38 8.70 -12.84 1.80
CA ILE A 38 9.79 -13.40 2.61
C ILE A 38 10.81 -12.31 2.95
N LEU A 39 11.24 -11.53 1.97
CA LEU A 39 12.23 -10.45 2.18
C LEU A 39 11.70 -9.38 3.13
N ASP A 40 10.44 -8.95 2.99
CA ASP A 40 9.85 -8.00 3.92
C ASP A 40 9.80 -8.55 5.34
N TYR A 41 9.39 -9.80 5.52
CA TYR A 41 9.36 -10.43 6.82
C TYR A 41 10.75 -10.50 7.47
N LEU A 42 11.77 -10.95 6.74
CA LEU A 42 13.14 -11.03 7.22
C LEU A 42 13.73 -9.66 7.57
N THR A 43 13.54 -8.68 6.68
CA THR A 43 14.02 -7.30 6.92
C THR A 43 13.25 -6.63 8.06
N GLY A 44 11.97 -6.91 8.21
CA GLY A 44 11.14 -6.43 9.32
C GLY A 44 11.60 -6.96 10.68
N ILE A 45 11.89 -8.27 10.77
CA ILE A 45 12.44 -8.88 11.99
C ILE A 45 13.82 -8.28 12.31
N ALA A 46 14.70 -8.14 11.31
CA ALA A 46 16.01 -7.55 11.51
C ALA A 46 15.92 -6.10 12.03
N ALA A 47 15.04 -5.29 11.44
CA ALA A 47 14.79 -3.90 11.85
C ALA A 47 14.21 -3.82 13.28
N ALA A 48 13.29 -4.72 13.65
CA ALA A 48 12.74 -4.80 14.99
C ALA A 48 13.81 -5.22 16.02
N GLY A 49 14.69 -6.17 15.66
CA GLY A 49 15.80 -6.60 16.49
C GLY A 49 16.79 -5.46 16.78
N MET A 50 17.17 -4.68 15.77
CA MET A 50 18.05 -3.52 15.95
C MET A 50 17.41 -2.40 16.79
N SER A 51 16.08 -2.28 16.74
CA SER A 51 15.34 -1.28 17.51
C SER A 51 15.00 -1.72 18.95
N GLY A 52 15.42 -2.92 19.37
CA GLY A 52 15.08 -3.50 20.68
C GLY A 52 13.58 -3.77 20.88
N LYS A 53 12.80 -3.82 19.80
CA LYS A 53 11.33 -4.02 19.81
C LYS A 53 10.93 -5.42 19.33
N LEU A 54 11.80 -6.40 19.52
CA LEU A 54 11.55 -7.79 19.14
C LEU A 54 10.61 -8.43 20.17
N GLU A 55 9.30 -8.29 19.95
CA GLU A 55 8.28 -8.98 20.73
C GLU A 55 7.69 -10.14 19.91
N SER A 56 7.33 -11.24 20.58
CA SER A 56 6.69 -12.41 19.93
C SER A 56 5.41 -12.03 19.17
N ASN A 57 4.66 -11.07 19.69
CA ASN A 57 3.45 -10.54 19.06
C ASN A 57 3.73 -9.88 17.70
N VAL A 58 4.84 -9.16 17.55
CA VAL A 58 5.23 -8.49 16.29
C VAL A 58 5.44 -9.52 15.19
N GLY A 59 6.11 -10.63 15.51
CA GLY A 59 6.32 -11.72 14.55
C GLY A 59 5.01 -12.39 14.11
N MET A 60 4.10 -12.66 15.06
CA MET A 60 2.83 -13.34 14.78
C MET A 60 1.89 -12.46 13.95
N PHE A 61 1.77 -11.17 14.24
CA PHE A 61 1.00 -10.23 13.42
C PHE A 61 1.60 -10.07 12.02
N GLY A 62 2.93 -10.12 11.90
CA GLY A 62 3.61 -10.14 10.61
C GLY A 62 3.18 -11.32 9.76
N ILE A 63 3.19 -12.54 10.31
CA ILE A 63 2.76 -13.76 9.62
C ILE A 63 1.27 -13.68 9.24
N ALA A 64 0.40 -13.25 10.15
CA ALA A 64 -1.03 -13.13 9.86
C ALA A 64 -1.30 -12.20 8.68
N ARG A 65 -0.60 -11.08 8.58
CA ARG A 65 -0.67 -10.17 7.42
C ARG A 65 -0.24 -10.85 6.13
N LYS A 66 0.82 -11.66 6.16
CA LYS A 66 1.31 -12.40 4.98
C LYS A 66 0.31 -13.46 4.51
N VAL A 67 -0.31 -14.17 5.44
CA VAL A 67 -1.41 -15.12 5.13
C VAL A 67 -2.58 -14.37 4.48
N PHE A 68 -2.94 -13.20 4.99
CA PHE A 68 -4.01 -12.38 4.42
C PHE A 68 -3.71 -11.94 2.98
N ILE A 69 -2.46 -11.60 2.65
CA ILE A 69 -2.07 -11.25 1.28
C ILE A 69 -2.40 -12.40 0.32
N PHE A 70 -1.98 -13.64 0.64
CA PHE A 70 -2.27 -14.79 -0.19
C PHE A 70 -3.75 -15.14 -0.23
N ALA A 71 -4.50 -14.92 0.85
CA ALA A 71 -5.94 -15.07 0.86
C ALA A 71 -6.61 -14.09 -0.12
N MET A 72 -6.20 -12.83 -0.16
CA MET A 72 -6.73 -11.83 -1.10
C MET A 72 -6.40 -12.17 -2.56
N VAL A 73 -5.20 -12.67 -2.83
CA VAL A 73 -4.83 -13.15 -4.18
C VAL A 73 -5.69 -14.35 -4.59
N SER A 74 -5.97 -15.27 -3.65
CA SER A 74 -6.88 -16.40 -3.90
C SER A 74 -8.30 -15.94 -4.22
N VAL A 75 -8.84 -14.99 -3.45
CA VAL A 75 -10.16 -14.41 -3.71
C VAL A 75 -10.20 -13.78 -5.10
N ALA A 76 -9.18 -13.02 -5.48
CA ALA A 76 -9.08 -12.42 -6.81
C ALA A 76 -9.06 -13.48 -7.93
N HIS A 77 -8.33 -14.59 -7.72
CA HIS A 77 -8.35 -15.72 -8.66
C HIS A 77 -9.74 -16.35 -8.79
N LEU A 78 -10.47 -16.53 -7.68
CA LEU A 78 -11.85 -17.05 -7.74
C LEU A 78 -12.78 -16.09 -8.46
N VAL A 79 -12.59 -14.78 -8.35
CA VAL A 79 -13.33 -13.77 -9.13
C VAL A 79 -13.00 -13.89 -10.62
N ASP A 80 -11.73 -14.06 -11.01
CA ASP A 80 -11.33 -14.32 -12.39
C ASP A 80 -12.05 -15.54 -12.97
N GLY A 81 -12.18 -16.62 -12.18
CA GLY A 81 -12.89 -17.83 -12.58
C GLY A 81 -14.37 -17.61 -12.89
N VAL A 82 -15.02 -16.67 -12.20
CA VAL A 82 -16.42 -16.30 -12.45
C VAL A 82 -16.58 -15.38 -13.66
N LEU A 83 -15.63 -14.47 -13.86
CA LEU A 83 -15.67 -13.49 -14.95
C LEU A 83 -15.14 -14.03 -16.28
N GLY A 84 -14.46 -15.16 -16.27
CA GLY A 84 -13.87 -15.76 -17.46
C GLY A 84 -12.60 -15.09 -17.97
N ASP A 85 -12.02 -14.20 -17.20
CA ASP A 85 -10.89 -13.35 -17.58
C ASP A 85 -9.53 -13.92 -17.10
N GLY A 86 -9.15 -15.07 -17.57
CA GLY A 86 -7.77 -15.56 -17.45
C GLY A 86 -7.13 -15.40 -16.05
N HIS A 87 -6.47 -14.37 -15.69
CA HIS A 87 -5.86 -14.14 -14.36
C HIS A 87 -5.69 -12.64 -14.08
N LEU A 88 -6.52 -11.80 -14.67
CA LEU A 88 -6.40 -10.35 -14.62
C LEU A 88 -6.48 -9.79 -13.18
N PHE A 89 -7.53 -10.17 -12.45
CA PHE A 89 -7.74 -9.71 -11.08
C PHE A 89 -6.68 -10.27 -10.12
N ARG A 90 -6.38 -11.56 -10.25
CA ARG A 90 -5.31 -12.20 -9.47
C ARG A 90 -3.99 -11.48 -9.63
N ASP A 91 -3.58 -11.22 -10.86
CA ASP A 91 -2.30 -10.60 -11.16
C ASP A 91 -2.29 -9.12 -10.74
N ALA A 92 -3.39 -8.38 -10.93
CA ALA A 92 -3.52 -7.01 -10.46
C ALA A 92 -3.40 -6.90 -8.93
N VAL A 93 -4.07 -7.77 -8.19
CA VAL A 93 -3.98 -7.83 -6.72
C VAL A 93 -2.58 -8.26 -6.28
N ALA A 94 -1.95 -9.22 -6.96
CA ALA A 94 -0.58 -9.63 -6.66
C ALA A 94 0.41 -8.49 -6.89
N PHE A 95 0.31 -7.74 -8.00
CA PHE A 95 1.15 -6.56 -8.27
C PHE A 95 0.96 -5.46 -7.22
N PHE A 96 -0.28 -5.21 -6.79
CA PHE A 96 -0.55 -4.28 -5.70
C PHE A 96 0.20 -4.67 -4.43
N TYR A 97 0.15 -5.94 -4.03
CA TYR A 97 0.88 -6.41 -2.85
C TYR A 97 2.39 -6.43 -3.05
N ILE A 98 2.90 -6.79 -4.24
CA ILE A 98 4.33 -6.69 -4.55
C ILE A 98 4.83 -5.25 -4.33
N ALA A 99 4.09 -4.25 -4.82
CA ALA A 99 4.44 -2.84 -4.60
C ALA A 99 4.44 -2.48 -3.11
N ASN A 100 3.45 -2.95 -2.36
CA ASN A 100 3.34 -2.73 -0.91
C ASN A 100 4.51 -3.38 -0.13
N GLU A 101 4.85 -4.62 -0.47
CA GLU A 101 5.98 -5.33 0.15
C GLU A 101 7.31 -4.64 -0.19
N LEU A 102 7.48 -4.18 -1.45
CA LEU A 102 8.66 -3.41 -1.85
C LEU A 102 8.84 -2.14 -1.00
N LEU A 103 7.77 -1.37 -0.81
CA LEU A 103 7.80 -0.17 0.03
C LEU A 103 8.19 -0.51 1.48
N SER A 104 7.66 -1.61 2.01
CA SER A 104 8.00 -2.10 3.35
C SER A 104 9.46 -2.52 3.46
N ILE A 105 10.01 -3.25 2.46
CA ILE A 105 11.41 -3.66 2.41
C ILE A 105 12.33 -2.43 2.42
N ILE A 106 12.02 -1.40 1.62
CA ILE A 106 12.81 -0.16 1.56
C ILE A 106 12.75 0.55 2.92
N GLU A 107 11.58 0.65 3.54
CA GLU A 107 11.43 1.26 4.87
C GLU A 107 12.24 0.49 5.94
N ASN A 108 12.17 -0.84 5.93
CA ASN A 108 12.95 -1.69 6.82
C ASN A 108 14.45 -1.53 6.57
N GLY A 109 14.87 -1.46 5.29
CA GLY A 109 16.25 -1.14 4.90
C GLY A 109 16.73 0.19 5.49
N GLY A 110 15.90 1.23 5.47
CA GLY A 110 16.21 2.51 6.09
C GLY A 110 16.41 2.43 7.60
N LYS A 111 15.59 1.63 8.29
CA LYS A 111 15.76 1.35 9.73
C LYS A 111 17.03 0.57 10.03
N LEU A 112 17.49 -0.26 9.09
CA LEU A 112 18.75 -1.00 9.17
C LEU A 112 19.98 -0.16 8.79
N GLY A 113 19.80 1.13 8.43
CA GLY A 113 20.90 2.04 8.08
C GLY A 113 21.29 2.01 6.61
N ALA A 114 20.51 1.38 5.73
CA ALA A 114 20.75 1.44 4.29
C ALA A 114 20.58 2.88 3.77
N PRO A 115 21.45 3.36 2.87
CA PRO A 115 21.36 4.69 2.29
C PRO A 115 20.15 4.74 1.32
N ILE A 116 19.04 5.32 1.78
CA ILE A 116 17.84 5.51 0.95
C ILE A 116 17.85 6.96 0.44
N PRO A 117 17.81 7.17 -0.90
CA PRO A 117 17.72 8.50 -1.47
C PRO A 117 16.49 9.27 -0.95
N PRO A 118 16.59 10.58 -0.68
CA PRO A 118 15.50 11.38 -0.13
C PRO A 118 14.21 11.32 -0.97
N VAL A 119 14.35 11.25 -2.29
CA VAL A 119 13.21 11.14 -3.23
C VAL A 119 12.39 9.87 -2.99
N ILE A 120 13.06 8.72 -2.75
CA ILE A 120 12.37 7.45 -2.46
C ILE A 120 11.66 7.53 -1.11
N ARG A 121 12.28 8.14 -0.09
CA ARG A 121 11.66 8.33 1.22
C ARG A 121 10.39 9.17 1.12
N GLN A 122 10.43 10.30 0.42
CA GLN A 122 9.26 11.14 0.18
C GLN A 122 8.14 10.41 -0.57
N ALA A 123 8.50 9.64 -1.61
CA ALA A 123 7.52 8.84 -2.35
C ALA A 123 6.80 7.82 -1.44
N ILE A 124 7.53 7.14 -0.54
CA ILE A 124 6.95 6.20 0.44
C ILE A 124 6.00 6.92 1.39
N GLU A 125 6.38 8.10 1.90
CA GLU A 125 5.54 8.90 2.81
C GLU A 125 4.22 9.30 2.14
N VAL A 126 4.27 9.74 0.89
CA VAL A 126 3.08 10.07 0.10
C VAL A 126 2.20 8.84 -0.15
N LEU A 127 2.78 7.73 -0.61
CA LEU A 127 2.04 6.50 -0.93
C LEU A 127 1.41 5.85 0.30
N LYS A 128 2.02 5.97 1.48
CA LYS A 128 1.47 5.45 2.74
C LYS A 128 0.47 6.41 3.41
N GLY A 129 0.13 7.53 2.77
CA GLY A 129 -0.83 8.51 3.30
C GLY A 129 -0.34 9.28 4.53
N LYS A 130 0.94 9.20 4.87
CA LYS A 130 1.55 10.01 5.93
C LYS A 130 1.88 11.44 5.47
N GLY A 131 1.77 11.71 4.16
CA GLY A 131 1.86 13.04 3.57
C GLY A 131 0.56 13.84 3.56
N GLY A 132 -0.45 13.42 4.32
CA GLY A 132 -1.79 13.99 4.29
C GLY A 132 -2.05 15.14 5.27
N THR A 133 -1.07 15.99 5.58
CA THR A 133 -1.28 17.39 5.95
C THR A 133 -0.69 18.19 4.80
N GLY A 134 -1.60 18.64 3.89
CA GLY A 134 -1.26 19.29 2.64
C GLY A 134 -0.37 20.52 2.82
N GLU A 135 0.91 20.30 2.67
CA GLU A 135 1.79 21.30 2.11
C GLU A 135 2.30 20.75 0.78
N LEU A 136 1.61 21.15 -0.28
CA LEU A 136 2.20 21.10 -1.60
C LEU A 136 3.52 21.90 -1.55
N PRO A 137 4.63 21.41 -2.11
CA PRO A 137 5.85 22.20 -2.24
C PRO A 137 5.63 23.25 -3.32
N GLY A 138 5.08 24.35 -2.92
CA GLY A 138 4.79 25.52 -3.73
C GLY A 138 4.32 26.60 -2.78
N ASN A 139 5.29 27.42 -2.34
CA ASN A 139 5.14 28.64 -1.57
C ASN A 139 4.02 29.52 -2.16
N ILE A 140 2.76 29.28 -1.77
CA ILE A 140 1.70 30.26 -1.91
C ILE A 140 1.54 30.90 -0.54
N SER A 141 2.20 32.03 -0.37
CA SER A 141 2.08 32.92 0.80
C SER A 141 0.60 33.04 1.23
N PRO A 142 0.32 33.05 2.55
CA PRO A 142 -1.04 33.23 3.09
C PRO A 142 -1.70 34.59 2.78
N SER A 143 -1.01 35.48 2.07
CA SER A 143 -1.47 36.84 1.77
C SER A 143 -2.60 36.97 0.77
N ALA A 144 -3.01 35.89 0.10
CA ALA A 144 -4.10 35.96 -0.89
C ALA A 144 -5.48 35.52 -0.38
N LYS A 145 -5.57 35.01 0.87
CA LYS A 145 -6.87 34.63 1.44
C LYS A 145 -7.58 35.73 2.21
N ASP A 146 -6.85 36.77 2.63
CA ASP A 146 -7.44 37.85 3.43
C ASP A 146 -8.01 38.99 2.57
N SER A 147 -7.75 39.00 1.26
CA SER A 147 -8.30 40.02 0.34
C SER A 147 -9.65 39.70 -0.25
N PHE A 148 -10.18 38.50 -0.04
CA PHE A 148 -11.52 38.12 -0.60
C PHE A 148 -12.63 38.10 0.46
N SER A 149 -12.33 38.39 1.72
CA SER A 149 -13.33 38.40 2.82
C SER A 149 -13.75 39.79 3.28
N GLN A 150 -13.32 40.86 2.60
CA GLN A 150 -13.71 42.24 2.92
C GLN A 150 -14.37 42.94 1.72
N ALA A 151 -15.28 42.26 1.06
CA ALA A 151 -16.28 42.92 0.24
C ALA A 151 -17.55 42.99 1.08
N ASP A 152 -17.74 44.13 1.76
CA ASP A 152 -18.95 44.52 2.51
C ASP A 152 -20.07 44.77 1.48
N PRO A 153 -21.25 44.15 1.58
CA PRO A 153 -22.34 44.33 0.63
C PRO A 153 -23.31 45.43 1.02
N ASP A 154 -22.86 46.54 1.62
CA ASP A 154 -23.77 47.61 2.06
C ASP A 154 -23.28 49.02 1.71
N ASP A 155 -23.15 49.32 0.41
CA ASP A 155 -23.04 50.69 -0.09
C ASP A 155 -23.97 50.85 -1.30
N THR A 156 -25.29 50.69 -1.07
CA THR A 156 -26.33 51.20 -1.94
C THR A 156 -26.96 52.46 -1.29
N GLU A 157 -26.22 53.54 -1.27
CA GLU A 157 -26.83 54.84 -0.97
C GLU A 157 -27.01 55.67 -2.25
N SER A 158 -28.27 55.94 -2.57
CA SER A 158 -28.74 56.74 -3.68
C SER A 158 -28.31 58.22 -3.59
N PRO A 159 -27.96 58.88 -4.68
CA PRO A 159 -27.78 60.31 -4.66
C PRO A 159 -29.16 61.01 -4.71
N THR A 160 -29.57 61.59 -3.60
CA THR A 160 -30.69 62.53 -3.56
C THR A 160 -30.32 63.81 -4.26
N THR A 161 -31.04 64.06 -5.34
CA THR A 161 -31.21 65.37 -6.01
C THR A 161 -31.60 66.46 -5.00
N LYS A 162 -30.84 67.53 -4.89
CA LYS A 162 -31.30 68.83 -4.35
C LYS A 162 -31.20 69.86 -5.43
N ASP A 163 -32.34 70.13 -5.99
CA ASP A 163 -32.65 71.40 -6.68
C ASP A 163 -32.43 72.55 -5.71
N ASN A 164 -31.70 73.55 -6.13
CA ASN A 164 -31.76 74.87 -5.55
C ASN A 164 -31.95 75.90 -6.66
N VAL A 165 -33.20 76.39 -6.69
CA VAL A 165 -33.65 77.65 -7.34
C VAL A 165 -33.18 78.80 -6.45
N LYS A 166 -32.35 79.66 -6.92
CA LYS A 166 -32.45 81.11 -7.02
C LYS A 166 -31.12 81.66 -7.53
#